data_0fef76bac8e92f7ccb0871008473715b
#
_entry.id   0fef76bac8e92f7ccb0871008473715b
#
_cell.length_a   1.000
_cell.length_b   1.000
_cell.length_c   1.000
_cell.angle_alpha   90.00
_cell.angle_beta   90.00
_cell.angle_gamma   90.00
#
_symmetry.space_group_name_H-M   'P 1'
#
loop_
_entity.id
_entity.type
_entity.pdbx_description
1 polymer ?
#
loop_
_entity_poly.entity_id
_entity_poly.type
_entity_poly.pdbx_seq_one_letter_code
_entity_poly.pdbx_strand_id
1 'polypeptide(L)'
;CNTIDMEWIGAGKPFTIYKFRTMRVAKPGQESQVWATKNDPRITPIGGFLRRTRLDELPQLFNVLLGDMNIVGPRPEQPEIFQNLRQEVPSYAARQRVRPGITGRAQITLAYDSCIDDVRKKVAADLEYIESQSFLEDLRIMALTAPVMVFRKGSR
;
A
#
# COMPACT_ATOMS: atom_id res chain seq x y z
N CYS A 1 -17.19 6.98 -8.12
CA CYS A 1 -15.84 6.47 -8.03
C CYS A 1 -14.92 7.68 -8.00
N ASN A 2 -14.27 7.98 -6.89
CA ASN A 2 -13.26 9.03 -6.87
C ASN A 2 -11.91 8.36 -6.93
N THR A 3 -11.22 8.56 -8.00
CA THR A 3 -9.80 8.32 -8.20
C THR A 3 -9.05 9.13 -7.16
N ILE A 4 -8.25 8.52 -6.35
CA ILE A 4 -7.19 9.20 -5.64
C ILE A 4 -6.00 9.08 -6.58
N ASP A 5 -5.65 10.19 -7.24
CA ASP A 5 -4.45 10.27 -8.06
C ASP A 5 -3.24 10.10 -7.13
N MET A 6 -2.84 8.86 -6.93
CA MET A 6 -1.56 8.53 -6.34
C MET A 6 -0.67 8.11 -7.49
N GLU A 7 0.24 8.98 -7.88
CA GLU A 7 1.28 8.61 -8.81
C GLU A 7 2.22 7.63 -8.11
N TRP A 8 2.22 6.39 -8.58
CA TRP A 8 3.21 5.41 -8.18
C TRP A 8 4.27 5.27 -9.27
N ILE A 9 5.50 5.06 -8.86
CA ILE A 9 6.57 4.72 -9.78
C ILE A 9 6.82 3.21 -9.69
N GLY A 10 5.99 2.42 -10.36
CA GLY A 10 6.25 1.01 -10.61
C GLY A 10 7.04 0.87 -11.90
N ALA A 11 8.21 0.22 -11.88
CA ALA A 11 9.12 0.13 -13.02
C ALA A 11 9.46 1.52 -13.65
N GLY A 12 9.51 2.58 -12.80
CA GLY A 12 9.89 3.93 -13.23
C GLY A 12 8.77 4.78 -13.84
N LYS A 13 7.51 4.33 -13.85
CA LYS A 13 6.39 5.09 -14.40
C LYS A 13 5.32 5.37 -13.35
N PRO A 14 4.82 6.62 -13.23
CA PRO A 14 3.68 6.93 -12.38
C PRO A 14 2.39 6.32 -12.96
N PHE A 15 1.48 5.89 -12.11
CA PHE A 15 0.15 5.42 -12.49
C PHE A 15 -0.88 5.80 -11.43
N THR A 16 -2.15 5.85 -11.81
CA THR A 16 -3.25 6.22 -10.92
C THR A 16 -3.82 4.99 -10.22
N ILE A 17 -3.85 4.99 -8.89
CA ILE A 17 -4.46 3.92 -8.10
C ILE A 17 -5.96 4.15 -7.95
N TYR A 18 -6.77 3.13 -8.27
CA TYR A 18 -8.20 3.13 -8.05
C TYR A 18 -8.54 2.66 -6.64
N LYS A 19 -9.30 3.50 -5.90
CA LYS A 19 -9.70 3.19 -4.53
C LYS A 19 -11.06 3.80 -4.21
N PHE A 20 -11.86 3.14 -3.35
CA PHE A 20 -13.07 3.78 -2.84
C PHE A 20 -12.73 4.90 -1.87
N ARG A 21 -13.47 6.01 -1.98
CA ARG A 21 -13.31 7.13 -1.06
C ARG A 21 -13.81 6.75 0.32
N THR A 22 -12.92 6.78 1.30
CA THR A 22 -13.21 6.47 2.70
C THR A 22 -13.13 7.69 3.62
N MET A 23 -12.66 8.82 3.09
CA MET A 23 -12.45 10.06 3.84
C MET A 23 -13.23 11.22 3.21
N ARG A 24 -13.59 12.21 4.01
CA ARG A 24 -14.17 13.47 3.54
C ARG A 24 -13.15 14.22 2.70
N VAL A 25 -13.63 14.99 1.71
CA VAL A 25 -12.77 15.86 0.90
C VAL A 25 -12.16 16.93 1.79
N ALA A 26 -10.86 17.15 1.67
CA ALA A 26 -10.18 18.24 2.36
C ALA A 26 -10.76 19.59 1.87
N LYS A 27 -10.93 20.55 2.78
CA LYS A 27 -11.34 21.91 2.41
C LYS A 27 -10.20 22.58 1.66
N PRO A 28 -10.50 23.54 0.76
CA PRO A 28 -9.47 24.36 0.12
C PRO A 28 -8.52 24.96 1.18
N GLY A 29 -7.20 24.80 0.99
CA GLY A 29 -6.17 25.27 1.94
C GLY A 29 -5.77 24.28 3.04
N GLN A 30 -6.37 23.08 3.12
CA GLN A 30 -5.89 22.00 3.97
C GLN A 30 -5.01 21.04 3.17
N GLU A 31 -3.84 20.71 3.72
CA GLU A 31 -2.96 19.71 3.12
C GLU A 31 -3.69 18.35 3.02
N SER A 32 -3.83 17.84 1.80
CA SER A 32 -4.48 16.54 1.52
C SER A 32 -3.55 15.34 1.71
N GLN A 33 -2.23 15.58 1.73
CA GLN A 33 -1.18 14.55 1.71
C GLN A 33 -0.55 14.32 3.09
N VAL A 34 -1.37 14.26 4.14
CA VAL A 34 -0.91 13.88 5.48
C VAL A 34 -1.26 12.42 5.75
N TRP A 35 -0.32 11.68 6.30
CA TRP A 35 -0.60 10.30 6.75
C TRP A 35 -1.81 10.26 7.67
N ALA A 36 -2.71 9.31 7.41
CA ALA A 36 -3.87 9.11 8.26
C ALA A 36 -3.43 8.67 9.67
N THR A 37 -3.87 9.41 10.68
CA THR A 37 -3.63 9.06 12.08
C THR A 37 -4.64 8.04 12.60
N LYS A 38 -4.33 7.42 13.73
CA LYS A 38 -5.29 6.55 14.43
C LYS A 38 -6.50 7.40 14.84
N ASN A 39 -7.71 6.99 14.43
CA ASN A 39 -8.98 7.72 14.62
C ASN A 39 -9.06 9.08 13.89
N ASP A 40 -8.53 9.14 12.67
CA ASP A 40 -8.57 10.34 11.85
C ASP A 40 -10.03 10.83 11.65
N PRO A 41 -10.37 12.07 12.05
CA PRO A 41 -11.74 12.60 11.99
C PRO A 41 -12.28 12.76 10.56
N ARG A 42 -11.42 12.67 9.56
CA ARG A 42 -11.81 12.72 8.15
C ARG A 42 -12.45 11.41 7.68
N ILE A 43 -12.25 10.31 8.40
CA ILE A 43 -12.81 9.00 8.02
C ILE A 43 -14.33 9.02 8.21
N THR A 44 -15.06 8.64 7.15
CA THR A 44 -16.51 8.49 7.23
C THR A 44 -16.90 7.17 7.94
N PRO A 45 -18.09 7.01 8.54
CA PRO A 45 -18.52 5.74 9.15
C PRO A 45 -18.43 4.55 8.18
N ILE A 46 -18.93 4.73 6.95
CA ILE A 46 -18.83 3.72 5.87
C ILE A 46 -17.35 3.51 5.49
N GLY A 47 -16.57 4.58 5.40
CA GLY A 47 -15.15 4.52 5.13
C GLY A 47 -14.39 3.73 6.19
N GLY A 48 -14.76 3.87 7.46
CA GLY A 48 -14.18 3.08 8.55
C GLY A 48 -14.47 1.58 8.41
N PHE A 49 -15.67 1.21 7.95
CA PHE A 49 -15.99 -0.18 7.64
C PHE A 49 -15.18 -0.70 6.45
N LEU A 50 -15.16 0.03 5.33
CA LEU A 50 -14.42 -0.35 4.13
C LEU A 50 -12.93 -0.54 4.42
N ARG A 51 -12.30 0.37 5.16
CA ARG A 51 -10.88 0.27 5.55
C ARG A 51 -10.59 -0.93 6.44
N ARG A 52 -11.48 -1.23 7.40
CA ARG A 52 -11.33 -2.41 8.27
C ARG A 52 -11.39 -3.72 7.51
N THR A 53 -12.20 -3.78 6.47
CA THR A 53 -12.37 -4.97 5.62
C THR A 53 -11.48 -4.95 4.38
N ARG A 54 -10.71 -3.88 4.18
CA ARG A 54 -9.92 -3.61 2.97
C ARG A 54 -10.71 -3.64 1.66
N LEU A 55 -12.04 -3.55 1.75
CA LEU A 55 -12.90 -3.46 0.57
C LEU A 55 -12.68 -2.15 -0.20
N ASP A 56 -12.13 -1.12 0.45
CA ASP A 56 -11.75 0.12 -0.20
C ASP A 56 -10.64 -0.06 -1.25
N GLU A 57 -9.88 -1.14 -1.18
CA GLU A 57 -8.79 -1.47 -2.12
C GLU A 57 -9.25 -2.35 -3.30
N LEU A 58 -10.49 -2.86 -3.30
CA LEU A 58 -11.01 -3.70 -4.40
C LEU A 58 -10.89 -3.07 -5.80
N PRO A 59 -11.11 -1.74 -5.99
CA PRO A 59 -10.92 -1.15 -7.31
C PRO A 59 -9.50 -1.26 -7.86
N GLN A 60 -8.49 -1.54 -7.03
CA GLN A 60 -7.12 -1.79 -7.50
C GLN A 60 -7.01 -3.04 -8.39
N LEU A 61 -8.02 -3.93 -8.37
CA LEU A 61 -8.10 -5.03 -9.33
C LEU A 61 -8.15 -4.53 -10.79
N PHE A 62 -8.69 -3.33 -11.03
CA PHE A 62 -8.59 -2.70 -12.36
C PHE A 62 -7.14 -2.34 -12.70
N ASN A 63 -6.35 -1.88 -11.74
CA ASN A 63 -4.92 -1.62 -11.96
C ASN A 63 -4.16 -2.93 -12.28
N VAL A 64 -4.57 -4.05 -11.68
CA VAL A 64 -4.00 -5.36 -12.02
C VAL A 64 -4.35 -5.77 -13.45
N LEU A 65 -5.61 -5.60 -13.85
CA LEU A 65 -6.07 -5.92 -15.22
C LEU A 65 -5.40 -5.03 -16.27
N LEU A 66 -5.15 -3.75 -15.94
CA LEU A 66 -4.44 -2.80 -16.81
C LEU A 66 -2.92 -3.07 -16.86
N GLY A 67 -2.41 -3.89 -15.95
CA GLY A 67 -0.98 -4.22 -15.89
C GLY A 67 -0.12 -3.22 -15.10
N ASP A 68 -0.74 -2.27 -14.38
CA ASP A 68 -0.03 -1.31 -13.53
C ASP A 68 0.44 -1.95 -12.21
N MET A 69 -0.33 -2.94 -11.72
CA MET A 69 -0.09 -3.63 -10.46
C MET A 69 -0.13 -5.15 -10.63
N ASN A 70 0.41 -5.85 -9.64
CA ASN A 70 0.20 -7.27 -9.39
C ASN A 70 -0.76 -7.46 -8.19
N ILE A 71 -1.27 -8.67 -7.97
CA ILE A 71 -1.99 -9.00 -6.74
C ILE A 71 -1.01 -8.99 -5.57
N VAL A 72 0.17 -9.61 -5.74
CA VAL A 72 1.23 -9.70 -4.74
C VAL A 72 2.43 -8.87 -5.17
N GLY A 73 2.96 -8.07 -4.26
CA GLY A 73 4.12 -7.22 -4.50
C GLY A 73 4.32 -6.20 -3.37
N PRO A 74 5.38 -5.41 -3.43
CA PRO A 74 5.61 -4.28 -2.53
C PRO A 74 4.44 -3.29 -2.58
N ARG A 75 4.01 -2.80 -1.40
CA ARG A 75 2.91 -1.82 -1.34
C ARG A 75 3.31 -0.52 -2.02
N PRO A 76 2.44 0.07 -2.88
CA PRO A 76 2.67 1.38 -3.48
C PRO A 76 2.69 2.51 -2.44
N GLU A 77 3.49 3.53 -2.68
CA GLU A 77 3.60 4.73 -1.86
C GLU A 77 3.38 5.98 -2.70
N GLN A 78 3.01 7.10 -2.06
CA GLN A 78 2.89 8.38 -2.73
C GLN A 78 4.25 8.88 -3.21
N PRO A 79 4.32 9.60 -4.35
CA PRO A 79 5.59 10.06 -4.93
C PRO A 79 6.45 10.88 -3.98
N GLU A 80 5.84 11.80 -3.23
CA GLU A 80 6.55 12.65 -2.27
C GLU A 80 7.14 11.83 -1.12
N ILE A 81 6.35 10.89 -0.58
CA ILE A 81 6.80 9.97 0.47
C ILE A 81 7.94 9.10 -0.06
N PHE A 82 7.81 8.59 -1.28
CA PHE A 82 8.83 7.79 -1.93
C PHE A 82 10.15 8.56 -2.08
N GLN A 83 10.10 9.84 -2.52
CA GLN A 83 11.28 10.67 -2.67
C GLN A 83 12.01 10.91 -1.35
N ASN A 84 11.27 11.16 -0.27
CA ASN A 84 11.82 11.34 1.06
C ASN A 84 12.45 10.04 1.59
N LEU A 85 11.72 8.93 1.53
CA LEU A 85 12.20 7.63 2.04
C LEU A 85 13.40 7.09 1.24
N ARG A 86 13.48 7.38 -0.05
CA ARG A 86 14.63 7.03 -0.89
C ARG A 86 15.91 7.73 -0.45
N GLN A 87 15.83 8.95 0.11
CA GLN A 87 17.00 9.66 0.63
C GLN A 87 17.47 9.07 1.96
N GLU A 88 16.54 8.60 2.80
CA GLU A 88 16.84 8.09 4.14
C GLU A 88 17.19 6.58 4.15
N VAL A 89 16.67 5.82 3.19
CA VAL A 89 16.89 4.37 3.08
C VAL A 89 17.42 4.05 1.68
N PRO A 90 18.74 3.87 1.50
CA PRO A 90 19.37 3.70 0.19
C PRO A 90 18.80 2.56 -0.66
N SER A 91 18.37 1.45 -0.03
CA SER A 91 17.78 0.29 -0.71
C SER A 91 16.30 0.47 -1.08
N TYR A 92 15.67 1.60 -0.69
CA TYR A 92 14.24 1.83 -0.89
C TYR A 92 13.81 1.74 -2.36
N ALA A 93 14.62 2.27 -3.27
CA ALA A 93 14.36 2.24 -4.70
C ALA A 93 14.39 0.82 -5.31
N ALA A 94 15.06 -0.13 -4.66
CA ALA A 94 15.15 -1.51 -5.17
C ALA A 94 13.79 -2.25 -5.12
N ARG A 95 12.83 -1.77 -4.35
CA ARG A 95 11.43 -2.24 -4.34
C ARG A 95 10.75 -2.11 -5.70
N GLN A 96 11.23 -1.20 -6.55
CA GLN A 96 10.67 -0.94 -7.89
C GLN A 96 11.10 -1.96 -8.96
N ARG A 97 11.89 -2.97 -8.61
CA ARG A 97 12.29 -4.05 -9.55
C ARG A 97 11.11 -4.91 -9.99
N VAL A 98 10.03 -4.92 -9.21
CA VAL A 98 8.78 -5.62 -9.51
C VAL A 98 7.61 -4.64 -9.46
N ARG A 99 6.48 -5.01 -10.06
CA ARG A 99 5.25 -4.22 -9.97
C ARG A 99 4.74 -4.20 -8.54
N PRO A 100 4.11 -3.08 -8.10
CA PRO A 100 3.51 -3.00 -6.78
C PRO A 100 2.33 -3.96 -6.65
N GLY A 101 2.07 -4.41 -5.41
CA GLY A 101 1.00 -5.34 -5.10
C GLY A 101 -0.13 -4.73 -4.27
N ILE A 102 -1.33 -5.33 -4.40
CA ILE A 102 -2.46 -5.07 -3.48
C ILE A 102 -2.10 -5.60 -2.09
N THR A 103 -1.51 -6.79 -2.04
CA THR A 103 -0.92 -7.38 -0.83
C THR A 103 0.55 -7.71 -1.06
N GLY A 104 1.29 -7.99 0.02
CA GLY A 104 2.71 -8.33 -0.08
C GLY A 104 3.26 -8.87 1.22
N ARG A 105 4.48 -9.42 1.16
CA ARG A 105 5.14 -10.06 2.30
C ARG A 105 5.25 -9.12 3.49
N ALA A 106 5.69 -7.88 3.29
CA ALA A 106 5.77 -6.89 4.36
C ALA A 106 4.41 -6.63 5.03
N GLN A 107 3.31 -6.59 4.25
CA GLN A 107 1.97 -6.32 4.76
C GLN A 107 1.39 -7.44 5.63
N ILE A 108 1.80 -8.69 5.41
CA ILE A 108 1.33 -9.83 6.20
C ILE A 108 2.22 -10.13 7.42
N THR A 109 3.48 -9.69 7.41
CA THR A 109 4.46 -10.00 8.46
C THR A 109 4.70 -8.85 9.43
N LEU A 110 4.56 -7.60 9.00
CA LEU A 110 4.90 -6.42 9.78
C LEU A 110 3.67 -5.62 10.18
N ALA A 111 3.77 -4.98 11.34
CA ALA A 111 2.82 -3.96 11.76
C ALA A 111 2.98 -2.68 10.93
N TYR A 112 2.13 -1.68 11.22
CA TYR A 112 2.17 -0.40 10.53
C TYR A 112 3.46 0.37 10.82
N ASP A 113 4.01 1.07 9.82
CA ASP A 113 5.22 1.88 9.96
C ASP A 113 4.96 3.06 10.90
N SER A 114 5.75 3.17 11.95
CA SER A 114 5.69 4.28 12.92
C SER A 114 7.01 5.05 13.02
N CYS A 115 8.09 4.47 12.52
CA CYS A 115 9.42 5.07 12.50
C CYS A 115 10.23 4.58 11.29
N ILE A 116 11.38 5.19 11.06
CA ILE A 116 12.27 4.86 9.94
C ILE A 116 12.81 3.41 10.01
N ASP A 117 12.96 2.87 11.21
CA ASP A 117 13.41 1.49 11.38
C ASP A 117 12.34 0.48 10.97
N ASP A 118 11.06 0.81 11.12
CA ASP A 118 9.97 -0.01 10.59
C ASP A 118 9.97 0.02 9.06
N VAL A 119 10.26 1.18 8.46
CA VAL A 119 10.44 1.30 7.01
C VAL A 119 11.59 0.43 6.51
N ARG A 120 12.73 0.40 7.23
CA ARG A 120 13.87 -0.48 6.87
C ARG A 120 13.49 -1.96 6.92
N LYS A 121 12.76 -2.40 7.96
CA LYS A 121 12.25 -3.78 8.04
C LYS A 121 11.29 -4.11 6.90
N LYS A 122 10.41 -3.17 6.55
CA LYS A 122 9.47 -3.30 5.43
C LYS A 122 10.23 -3.47 4.10
N VAL A 123 11.24 -2.62 3.86
CA VAL A 123 12.09 -2.72 2.67
C VAL A 123 12.80 -4.07 2.63
N ALA A 124 13.36 -4.54 3.75
CA ALA A 124 14.02 -5.85 3.81
C ALA A 124 13.05 -6.99 3.44
N ALA A 125 11.83 -6.98 4.00
CA ALA A 125 10.81 -7.98 3.68
C ALA A 125 10.36 -7.93 2.20
N ASP A 126 10.25 -6.72 1.62
CA ASP A 126 9.92 -6.54 0.22
C ASP A 126 11.04 -7.04 -0.70
N LEU A 127 12.31 -6.79 -0.35
CA LEU A 127 13.47 -7.28 -1.11
C LEU A 127 13.59 -8.80 -1.03
N GLU A 128 13.36 -9.39 0.14
CA GLU A 128 13.33 -10.83 0.33
C GLU A 128 12.23 -11.49 -0.53
N TYR A 129 11.05 -10.84 -0.65
CA TYR A 129 10.01 -11.30 -1.57
C TYR A 129 10.49 -11.21 -3.03
N ILE A 130 11.12 -10.11 -3.43
CA ILE A 130 11.60 -9.91 -4.81
C ILE A 130 12.62 -11.00 -5.21
N GLU A 131 13.48 -11.40 -4.28
CA GLU A 131 14.49 -12.46 -4.50
C GLU A 131 13.87 -13.87 -4.55
N SER A 132 12.80 -14.10 -3.77
CA SER A 132 12.12 -15.41 -3.66
C SER A 132 10.82 -15.49 -4.48
N GLN A 133 10.52 -14.50 -5.31
CA GLN A 133 9.27 -14.41 -6.07
C GLN A 133 9.01 -15.69 -6.88
N SER A 134 7.86 -16.31 -6.61
CA SER A 134 7.37 -17.49 -7.30
C SER A 134 5.86 -17.58 -7.20
N PHE A 135 5.23 -18.34 -8.09
CA PHE A 135 3.79 -18.58 -8.05
C PHE A 135 3.32 -19.18 -6.70
N LEU A 136 4.12 -20.07 -6.10
CA LEU A 136 3.81 -20.68 -4.81
C LEU A 136 3.91 -19.67 -3.66
N GLU A 137 4.90 -18.78 -3.68
CA GLU A 137 5.03 -17.73 -2.67
C GLU A 137 3.88 -16.71 -2.81
N ASP A 138 3.48 -16.36 -4.03
CA ASP A 138 2.32 -15.50 -4.26
C ASP A 138 1.03 -16.13 -3.70
N LEU A 139 0.77 -17.41 -3.96
CA LEU A 139 -0.37 -18.14 -3.39
C LEU A 139 -0.31 -18.16 -1.86
N ARG A 140 0.86 -18.40 -1.28
CA ARG A 140 1.08 -18.37 0.17
C ARG A 140 0.75 -17.01 0.76
N ILE A 141 1.25 -15.91 0.16
CA ILE A 141 0.99 -14.54 0.62
C ILE A 141 -0.51 -14.23 0.52
N MET A 142 -1.18 -14.60 -0.57
CA MET A 142 -2.62 -14.43 -0.73
C MET A 142 -3.41 -15.18 0.36
N ALA A 143 -3.05 -16.44 0.63
CA ALA A 143 -3.69 -17.23 1.68
C ALA A 143 -3.50 -16.62 3.07
N LEU A 144 -2.31 -16.10 3.38
CA LEU A 144 -2.01 -15.42 4.64
C LEU A 144 -2.64 -14.02 4.75
N THR A 145 -3.01 -13.41 3.63
CA THR A 145 -3.69 -12.10 3.62
C THR A 145 -5.10 -12.19 4.21
N ALA A 146 -5.84 -13.27 3.93
CA ALA A 146 -7.21 -13.45 4.42
C ALA A 146 -7.32 -13.39 5.96
N PRO A 147 -6.55 -14.15 6.75
CA PRO A 147 -6.58 -14.03 8.21
C PRO A 147 -6.11 -12.66 8.72
N VAL A 148 -5.14 -12.02 8.07
CA VAL A 148 -4.69 -10.66 8.44
C VAL A 148 -5.83 -9.65 8.28
N MET A 149 -6.64 -9.77 7.23
CA MET A 149 -7.83 -8.94 7.01
C MET A 149 -8.91 -9.19 8.08
N VAL A 150 -9.18 -10.45 8.43
CA VAL A 150 -10.23 -10.84 9.38
C VAL A 150 -9.85 -10.51 10.83
N PHE A 151 -8.61 -10.82 11.23
CA PHE A 151 -8.15 -10.66 12.62
C PHE A 151 -7.55 -9.30 12.93
N ARG A 152 -7.68 -8.31 12.03
CA ARG A 152 -7.26 -6.91 12.23
C ARG A 152 -5.76 -6.70 12.51
N LYS A 153 -4.89 -7.64 12.15
CA LYS A 153 -3.45 -7.41 12.23
C LYS A 153 -3.05 -6.44 11.12
N GLY A 154 -2.70 -5.21 11.48
CA GLY A 154 -2.20 -4.20 10.55
C GLY A 154 -3.23 -3.26 9.92
N SER A 155 -4.49 -3.20 10.40
CA SER A 155 -5.47 -2.17 9.99
C SER A 155 -5.47 -1.01 11.00
N ARG A 156 -5.26 0.19 10.51
CA ARG A 156 -5.61 1.47 11.19
C ARG A 156 -6.88 2.02 10.63
#